data_45af6baaf4c4738ddf3d31351318c845
#
_entry.id   45af6baaf4c4738ddf3d31351318c845
#
_cell.length_a   1.000
_cell.length_b   1.000
_cell.length_c   1.000
_cell.angle_alpha   90.00
_cell.angle_beta   90.00
_cell.angle_gamma   90.00
#
_symmetry.space_group_name_H-M   'P 1'
#
loop_
_entity.id
_entity.type
_entity.pdbx_description
1 polymer ?
#
loop_
_entity_poly.entity_id
_entity_poly.type
_entity_poly.pdbx_seq_one_letter_code
_entity_poly.pdbx_strand_id
1 'polypeptide(L)'
;DMPNGGRGPAEWQMHKYYDGADAIRSAASEANYRKEWKEIIDYLYSYPSIGVWVPFNEAWGQFKTPEITKWTKEYDPSRLVNPASGGNHYTCGDILDLHNYPGPNLYLYDPIRATVLGEYGGIGMALKGHLWLADKNWGYVKFNTPEEVTNEYIKYADHLLELIEKGFSAAVYTQITDVEEEVNGLVTYDRKVIKVDEPKIKAINQKICNSLNK
;
A
#
# COMPACT_ATOMS: atom_id res chain seq x y z
N ASP A 1 2.34 8.89 0.04
CA ASP A 1 2.86 8.63 1.39
C ASP A 1 3.96 9.60 1.75
N MET A 2 4.08 9.89 3.02
CA MET A 2 5.25 10.58 3.54
C MET A 2 6.43 9.60 3.64
N PRO A 3 7.55 9.85 2.96
CA PRO A 3 8.75 9.03 3.14
C PRO A 3 9.21 9.10 4.59
N ASN A 4 9.09 8.01 5.30
CA ASN A 4 9.38 7.99 6.72
C ASN A 4 10.64 7.19 7.01
N GLY A 5 11.80 7.80 6.84
CA GLY A 5 13.13 7.23 7.15
C GLY A 5 13.34 6.89 8.62
N GLY A 6 12.28 6.54 9.32
CA GLY A 6 12.31 6.15 10.72
C GLY A 6 12.98 4.80 10.93
N ARG A 7 13.31 4.54 12.18
CA ARG A 7 13.67 3.18 12.63
C ARG A 7 12.47 2.26 12.42
N GLY A 8 12.72 0.96 12.35
CA GLY A 8 11.68 -0.06 12.33
C GLY A 8 10.63 0.14 13.43
N PRO A 9 9.50 -0.52 13.34
CA PRO A 9 8.40 -0.33 14.27
C PRO A 9 8.84 -0.63 15.69
N ALA A 10 8.38 0.20 16.65
CA ALA A 10 8.52 -0.14 18.07
C ALA A 10 7.75 -1.44 18.36
N GLU A 11 6.57 -1.57 17.76
CA GLU A 11 5.74 -2.77 17.76
C GLU A 11 4.82 -2.70 16.54
N TRP A 12 4.60 -3.85 15.87
CA TRP A 12 3.69 -3.94 14.74
C TRP A 12 2.55 -4.91 15.04
N GLN A 13 1.33 -4.40 15.13
CA GLN A 13 0.12 -5.16 15.42
C GLN A 13 -0.86 -5.09 14.24
N MET A 14 -0.69 -5.96 13.26
CA MET A 14 -1.45 -5.90 12.02
C MET A 14 -2.94 -6.28 12.17
N HIS A 15 -3.24 -7.28 12.98
CA HIS A 15 -4.53 -7.97 12.95
C HIS A 15 -5.55 -7.46 13.98
N LYS A 16 -5.29 -6.33 14.62
CA LYS A 16 -6.18 -5.69 15.59
C LYS A 16 -5.96 -4.17 15.59
N TYR A 17 -6.88 -3.45 16.20
CA TYR A 17 -6.59 -2.07 16.53
C TYR A 17 -5.42 -1.97 17.50
N TYR A 18 -4.59 -0.97 17.27
CA TYR A 18 -3.36 -0.79 18.02
C TYR A 18 -3.64 -0.34 19.45
N ASP A 19 -3.07 -1.04 20.42
CA ASP A 19 -3.18 -0.77 21.86
C ASP A 19 -1.82 -0.50 22.53
N GLY A 20 -0.74 -0.42 21.74
CA GLY A 20 0.61 -0.13 22.21
C GLY A 20 0.98 1.37 22.17
N ALA A 21 2.25 1.66 22.35
CA ALA A 21 2.80 3.02 22.28
C ALA A 21 3.50 3.26 20.94
N ASP A 22 3.21 4.39 20.32
CA ASP A 22 3.93 4.87 19.15
C ASP A 22 5.42 5.08 19.42
N ALA A 23 6.21 5.13 18.35
CA ALA A 23 7.64 5.42 18.45
C ALA A 23 7.89 6.80 19.07
N ILE A 24 8.93 6.88 19.88
CA ILE A 24 9.38 8.15 20.47
C ILE A 24 10.41 8.79 19.55
N ARG A 25 10.12 9.97 19.04
CA ARG A 25 11.06 10.78 18.26
C ARG A 25 11.67 11.88 19.14
N SER A 26 12.91 12.28 18.82
CA SER A 26 13.46 13.52 19.39
C SER A 26 12.68 14.73 18.90
N ALA A 27 12.67 15.82 19.67
CA ALA A 27 12.01 17.06 19.27
C ALA A 27 12.49 17.58 17.90
N ALA A 28 13.77 17.44 17.60
CA ALA A 28 14.33 17.84 16.31
C ALA A 28 13.81 16.96 15.17
N SER A 29 13.72 15.63 15.36
CA SER A 29 13.18 14.71 14.36
C SER A 29 11.68 14.94 14.11
N GLU A 30 10.91 15.19 15.17
CA GLU A 30 9.50 15.54 15.04
C GLU A 30 9.29 16.86 14.28
N ALA A 31 10.07 17.90 14.65
CA ALA A 31 9.98 19.20 13.99
C ALA A 31 10.33 19.10 12.50
N ASN A 32 11.35 18.33 12.14
CA ASN A 32 11.74 18.11 10.75
C ASN A 32 10.64 17.35 9.99
N TYR A 33 10.09 16.28 10.57
CA TYR A 33 8.99 15.52 9.96
C TYR A 33 7.79 16.43 9.67
N ARG A 34 7.35 17.24 10.63
CA ARG A 34 6.22 18.14 10.45
C ARG A 34 6.45 19.20 9.39
N LYS A 35 7.69 19.72 9.32
CA LYS A 35 8.09 20.67 8.29
C LYS A 35 8.01 20.03 6.90
N GLU A 36 8.66 18.88 6.71
CA GLU A 36 8.67 18.20 5.42
C GLU A 36 7.28 17.75 4.98
N TRP A 37 6.48 17.21 5.91
CA TRP A 37 5.12 16.80 5.62
C TRP A 37 4.24 17.97 5.18
N LYS A 38 4.37 19.10 5.84
CA LYS A 38 3.70 20.34 5.44
C LYS A 38 4.14 20.79 4.05
N GLU A 39 5.44 20.80 3.78
CA GLU A 39 6.00 21.21 2.48
C GLU A 39 5.53 20.29 1.35
N ILE A 40 5.41 18.99 1.59
CA ILE A 40 4.86 18.03 0.62
C ILE A 40 3.39 18.36 0.31
N ILE A 41 2.58 18.59 1.33
CA ILE A 41 1.17 18.97 1.13
C ILE A 41 1.07 20.30 0.35
N ASP A 42 1.81 21.33 0.74
CA ASP A 42 1.81 22.62 0.05
C ASP A 42 2.20 22.49 -1.43
N TYR A 43 3.26 21.75 -1.69
CA TYR A 43 3.78 21.57 -3.06
C TYR A 43 2.81 20.80 -3.95
N LEU A 44 2.13 19.79 -3.39
CA LEU A 44 1.24 18.90 -4.13
C LEU A 44 -0.24 19.31 -4.06
N TYR A 45 -0.57 20.36 -3.34
CA TYR A 45 -1.95 20.78 -3.07
C TYR A 45 -2.79 20.99 -4.34
N SER A 46 -2.19 21.56 -5.38
CA SER A 46 -2.87 21.89 -6.63
C SER A 46 -3.10 20.70 -7.58
N TYR A 47 -2.65 19.48 -7.22
CA TYR A 47 -2.84 18.30 -8.06
C TYR A 47 -4.15 17.58 -7.71
N PRO A 48 -5.20 17.68 -8.57
CA PRO A 48 -6.51 17.08 -8.27
C PRO A 48 -6.54 15.56 -8.29
N SER A 49 -5.50 14.93 -8.84
CA SER A 49 -5.35 13.46 -8.86
C SER A 49 -4.99 12.88 -7.49
N ILE A 50 -4.53 13.70 -6.55
CA ILE A 50 -4.25 13.26 -5.18
C ILE A 50 -5.58 13.28 -4.41
N GLY A 51 -6.05 12.11 -4.03
CA GLY A 51 -7.30 11.94 -3.28
C GLY A 51 -7.09 11.70 -1.78
N VAL A 52 -5.92 11.22 -1.38
CA VAL A 52 -5.63 10.75 -0.02
C VAL A 52 -4.24 11.19 0.42
N TRP A 53 -4.13 11.69 1.64
CA TRP A 53 -2.86 11.91 2.34
C TRP A 53 -2.55 10.73 3.25
N VAL A 54 -1.31 10.25 3.21
CA VAL A 54 -0.84 9.08 3.98
C VAL A 54 0.42 9.44 4.76
N PRO A 55 0.30 9.83 6.04
CA PRO A 55 1.47 10.26 6.84
C PRO A 55 2.41 9.13 7.24
N PHE A 56 1.97 7.87 7.29
CA PHE A 56 2.80 6.75 7.72
C PHE A 56 2.57 5.49 6.88
N ASN A 57 3.61 4.66 6.77
CA ASN A 57 3.56 3.35 6.13
C ASN A 57 4.07 2.26 7.07
N GLU A 58 3.35 1.14 7.19
CA GLU A 58 3.74 -0.11 7.84
C GLU A 58 4.35 0.02 9.25
N ALA A 59 3.83 0.88 10.07
CA ALA A 59 4.35 1.21 11.41
C ALA A 59 5.78 1.79 11.44
N TRP A 60 6.45 1.91 10.28
CA TRP A 60 7.80 2.44 10.19
C TRP A 60 7.88 3.88 10.68
N GLY A 61 8.51 4.07 11.86
CA GLY A 61 8.67 5.37 12.49
C GLY A 61 7.36 6.10 12.83
N GLN A 62 6.26 5.39 12.89
CA GLN A 62 4.94 5.89 13.27
C GLN A 62 4.99 6.51 14.67
N PHE A 63 4.54 7.75 14.81
CA PHE A 63 4.59 8.49 16.08
C PHE A 63 3.42 9.45 16.17
N LYS A 64 2.86 9.64 17.37
CA LYS A 64 1.71 10.53 17.61
C LYS A 64 0.63 10.43 16.52
N THR A 65 0.36 9.24 16.07
CA THR A 65 -0.45 8.98 14.88
C THR A 65 -1.80 9.68 14.89
N PRO A 66 -2.60 9.65 15.98
CA PRO A 66 -3.88 10.37 16.01
C PRO A 66 -3.72 11.90 15.88
N GLU A 67 -2.66 12.47 16.47
CA GLU A 67 -2.38 13.90 16.41
C GLU A 67 -1.96 14.34 15.01
N ILE A 68 -1.04 13.59 14.38
CA ILE A 68 -0.58 13.85 13.01
C ILE A 68 -1.73 13.71 12.00
N THR A 69 -2.55 12.66 12.15
CA THR A 69 -3.74 12.45 11.32
C THR A 69 -4.72 13.61 11.42
N LYS A 70 -5.04 14.04 12.64
CA LYS A 70 -5.93 15.18 12.88
C LYS A 70 -5.36 16.45 12.26
N TRP A 71 -4.08 16.74 12.51
CA TRP A 71 -3.42 17.91 11.95
C TRP A 71 -3.44 17.89 10.40
N THR A 72 -3.16 16.74 9.79
CA THR A 72 -3.19 16.59 8.32
C THR A 72 -4.60 16.91 7.77
N LYS A 73 -5.65 16.39 8.41
CA LYS A 73 -7.04 16.64 8.02
C LYS A 73 -7.46 18.09 8.19
N GLU A 74 -7.02 18.74 9.27
CA GLU A 74 -7.29 20.16 9.52
C GLU A 74 -6.52 21.06 8.54
N TYR A 75 -5.31 20.65 8.17
CA TYR A 75 -4.48 21.40 7.21
C TYR A 75 -5.00 21.31 5.77
N ASP A 76 -5.44 20.15 5.33
CA ASP A 76 -6.15 19.97 4.06
C ASP A 76 -7.46 19.20 4.26
N PRO A 77 -8.56 19.89 4.54
CA PRO A 77 -9.86 19.23 4.74
C PRO A 77 -10.49 18.69 3.45
N SER A 78 -9.96 19.05 2.29
CA SER A 78 -10.51 18.67 0.99
C SER A 78 -10.21 17.22 0.59
N ARG A 79 -9.23 16.57 1.24
CA ARG A 79 -8.79 15.23 0.94
C ARG A 79 -9.02 14.26 2.10
N LEU A 80 -9.06 12.98 1.78
CA LEU A 80 -9.10 11.92 2.78
C LEU A 80 -7.73 11.76 3.45
N VAL A 81 -7.73 11.27 4.68
CA VAL A 81 -6.50 10.91 5.41
C VAL A 81 -6.54 9.45 5.80
N ASN A 82 -5.56 8.71 5.31
CA ASN A 82 -5.22 7.35 5.72
C ASN A 82 -4.15 7.44 6.82
N PRO A 83 -4.43 7.14 8.08
CA PRO A 83 -3.50 7.40 9.19
C PRO A 83 -2.16 6.71 9.06
N ALA A 84 -2.20 5.46 8.60
CA ALA A 84 -1.03 4.64 8.35
C ALA A 84 -1.40 3.49 7.41
N SER A 85 -0.80 3.47 6.24
CA SER A 85 -0.99 2.40 5.26
C SER A 85 -0.40 1.11 5.79
N GLY A 86 -1.24 0.10 6.08
CA GLY A 86 -0.82 -1.20 6.61
C GLY A 86 -0.07 -1.18 7.94
N GLY A 87 -0.09 -0.07 8.65
CA GLY A 87 0.63 0.12 9.91
C GLY A 87 -0.17 -0.26 11.13
N ASN A 88 0.26 0.27 12.28
CA ASN A 88 -0.52 0.19 13.51
C ASN A 88 -1.83 0.95 13.34
N HIS A 89 -2.96 0.25 13.45
CA HIS A 89 -4.28 0.75 13.13
C HIS A 89 -4.92 1.46 14.31
N TYR A 90 -4.88 2.80 14.29
CA TYR A 90 -5.63 3.62 15.24
C TYR A 90 -7.07 3.87 14.78
N THR A 91 -7.96 4.19 15.72
CA THR A 91 -9.35 4.56 15.43
C THR A 91 -9.47 6.03 15.04
N CYS A 92 -8.72 6.47 14.04
CA CYS A 92 -8.69 7.85 13.54
C CYS A 92 -8.58 7.87 12.01
N GLY A 93 -8.73 9.05 11.40
CA GLY A 93 -8.70 9.24 9.96
C GLY A 93 -9.95 8.75 9.23
N ASP A 94 -9.90 8.75 7.91
CA ASP A 94 -11.03 8.43 7.04
C ASP A 94 -10.97 6.98 6.51
N ILE A 95 -9.82 6.33 6.60
CA ILE A 95 -9.52 5.03 5.99
C ILE A 95 -8.93 4.09 7.04
N LEU A 96 -9.35 2.82 7.00
CA LEU A 96 -8.63 1.68 7.57
C LEU A 96 -7.93 0.96 6.42
N ASP A 97 -6.61 1.00 6.39
CA ASP A 97 -5.81 0.44 5.31
C ASP A 97 -5.05 -0.80 5.76
N LEU A 98 -5.30 -1.91 5.09
CA LEU A 98 -4.70 -3.20 5.38
C LEU A 98 -3.60 -3.52 4.35
N HIS A 99 -2.52 -4.15 4.81
CA HIS A 99 -1.53 -4.80 3.96
C HIS A 99 -1.58 -6.30 4.19
N ASN A 100 -1.59 -7.10 3.14
CA ASN A 100 -1.54 -8.54 3.25
C ASN A 100 -0.79 -9.18 2.08
N TYR A 101 0.24 -9.91 2.40
CA TYR A 101 1.05 -10.63 1.43
C TYR A 101 1.05 -12.14 1.69
N PRO A 102 1.10 -12.94 0.61
CA PRO A 102 1.14 -12.51 -0.79
C PRO A 102 -0.24 -12.15 -1.38
N GLY A 103 -1.32 -12.71 -0.94
CA GLY A 103 -2.64 -12.53 -1.53
C GLY A 103 -3.55 -11.60 -0.71
N PRO A 104 -4.70 -11.19 -1.26
CA PRO A 104 -5.64 -10.34 -0.55
C PRO A 104 -6.28 -11.06 0.64
N ASN A 105 -6.50 -10.33 1.73
CA ASN A 105 -7.20 -10.84 2.92
C ASN A 105 -7.85 -9.69 3.69
N LEU A 106 -9.01 -9.95 4.31
CA LEU A 106 -9.74 -9.02 5.18
C LEU A 106 -9.64 -9.53 6.61
N TYR A 107 -8.65 -9.06 7.36
CA TYR A 107 -8.40 -9.50 8.73
C TYR A 107 -8.86 -8.51 9.81
N LEU A 108 -9.23 -7.29 9.41
CA LEU A 108 -9.80 -6.26 10.27
C LEU A 108 -10.83 -5.47 9.46
N TYR A 109 -11.90 -5.05 10.08
CA TYR A 109 -12.97 -4.28 9.46
C TYR A 109 -13.40 -3.10 10.34
N ASP A 110 -13.69 -1.98 9.70
CA ASP A 110 -14.23 -0.79 10.38
C ASP A 110 -15.62 -0.46 9.83
N PRO A 111 -16.66 -0.40 10.67
CA PRO A 111 -18.01 -0.11 10.21
C PRO A 111 -18.25 1.37 9.84
N ILE A 112 -17.29 2.27 10.15
CA ILE A 112 -17.43 3.72 9.98
C ILE A 112 -16.55 4.25 8.87
N ARG A 113 -15.32 3.73 8.77
CA ARG A 113 -14.32 4.15 7.78
C ARG A 113 -14.33 3.25 6.56
N ALA A 114 -13.87 3.78 5.42
CA ALA A 114 -13.58 2.93 4.27
C ALA A 114 -12.47 1.94 4.61
N THR A 115 -12.75 0.63 4.45
CA THR A 115 -11.71 -0.40 4.59
C THR A 115 -11.10 -0.64 3.22
N VAL A 116 -9.77 -0.48 3.11
CA VAL A 116 -9.01 -0.67 1.88
C VAL A 116 -7.90 -1.69 2.08
N LEU A 117 -7.48 -2.32 1.00
CA LEU A 117 -6.30 -3.17 0.94
C LEU A 117 -5.21 -2.38 0.20
N GLY A 118 -4.45 -1.56 0.93
CA GLY A 118 -3.46 -0.63 0.35
C GLY A 118 -2.28 -1.33 -0.28
N GLU A 119 -1.97 -2.55 0.17
CA GLU A 119 -0.97 -3.38 -0.48
C GLU A 119 -1.33 -4.87 -0.43
N TYR A 120 -1.20 -5.54 -1.57
CA TYR A 120 -1.25 -7.00 -1.70
C TYR A 120 -0.53 -7.43 -2.99
N GLY A 121 -0.18 -8.70 -3.11
CA GLY A 121 0.43 -9.23 -4.32
C GLY A 121 1.81 -9.81 -4.08
N GLY A 122 2.86 -9.07 -4.45
CA GLY A 122 4.23 -9.54 -4.23
C GLY A 122 4.59 -10.78 -5.07
N ILE A 123 3.98 -10.94 -6.26
CA ILE A 123 4.19 -12.10 -7.16
C ILE A 123 5.50 -11.91 -7.91
N GLY A 124 6.58 -12.49 -7.38
CA GLY A 124 7.93 -12.33 -7.89
C GLY A 124 8.26 -13.20 -9.09
N MET A 125 8.90 -12.60 -10.11
CA MET A 125 9.56 -13.33 -11.19
C MET A 125 10.86 -12.60 -11.59
N ALA A 126 11.99 -13.22 -11.31
CA ALA A 126 13.31 -12.73 -11.72
C ALA A 126 13.55 -13.03 -13.19
N LEU A 127 13.72 -12.01 -14.01
CA LEU A 127 13.98 -12.18 -15.45
C LEU A 127 15.44 -11.84 -15.77
N LYS A 128 16.23 -12.84 -16.13
CA LYS A 128 17.65 -12.66 -16.47
C LYS A 128 17.85 -11.61 -17.56
N GLY A 129 18.78 -10.69 -17.34
CA GLY A 129 19.06 -9.57 -18.24
C GLY A 129 18.22 -8.33 -17.97
N HIS A 130 17.24 -8.41 -17.06
CA HIS A 130 16.34 -7.33 -16.66
C HIS A 130 16.24 -7.26 -15.13
N LEU A 131 17.35 -7.46 -14.41
CA LEU A 131 17.46 -7.37 -12.96
C LEU A 131 18.32 -6.18 -12.58
N TRP A 132 17.93 -5.47 -11.53
CA TRP A 132 18.78 -4.41 -10.95
C TRP A 132 20.09 -4.98 -10.41
N LEU A 133 20.00 -6.08 -9.63
CA LEU A 133 21.14 -6.88 -9.20
C LEU A 133 20.97 -8.32 -9.70
N ALA A 134 22.00 -8.85 -10.37
CA ALA A 134 21.93 -10.18 -10.98
C ALA A 134 21.76 -11.30 -9.96
N ASP A 135 22.40 -11.17 -8.80
CA ASP A 135 22.55 -12.25 -7.82
C ASP A 135 21.71 -12.06 -6.54
N LYS A 136 20.97 -10.95 -6.45
CA LYS A 136 20.18 -10.63 -5.28
C LYS A 136 18.81 -10.10 -5.68
N ASN A 137 17.79 -10.88 -5.39
CA ASN A 137 16.39 -10.50 -5.63
C ASN A 137 15.44 -11.23 -4.69
N TRP A 138 14.29 -10.64 -4.46
CA TRP A 138 13.25 -11.20 -3.63
C TRP A 138 11.84 -10.88 -4.13
N GLY A 139 10.88 -11.61 -3.64
CA GLY A 139 9.45 -11.42 -3.79
C GLY A 139 8.75 -12.31 -2.78
N TYR A 140 7.53 -11.99 -2.41
CA TYR A 140 6.79 -12.74 -1.39
C TYR A 140 6.48 -14.17 -1.82
N VAL A 141 6.16 -14.35 -3.10
CA VAL A 141 6.11 -15.64 -3.79
C VAL A 141 6.93 -15.55 -5.06
N LYS A 142 7.43 -16.68 -5.56
CA LYS A 142 8.33 -16.70 -6.72
C LYS A 142 7.83 -17.68 -7.78
N PHE A 143 7.79 -17.19 -9.01
CA PHE A 143 7.44 -17.93 -10.20
C PHE A 143 8.53 -17.79 -11.26
N ASN A 144 8.48 -18.64 -12.28
CA ASN A 144 9.52 -18.73 -13.29
C ASN A 144 9.04 -18.32 -14.69
N THR A 145 7.73 -18.25 -14.88
CA THR A 145 7.13 -17.95 -16.19
C THR A 145 6.07 -16.86 -16.11
N PRO A 146 5.88 -16.06 -17.16
CA PRO A 146 4.79 -15.08 -17.25
C PRO A 146 3.39 -15.69 -17.08
N GLU A 147 3.22 -16.93 -17.51
CA GLU A 147 1.96 -17.65 -17.36
C GLU A 147 1.64 -17.94 -15.88
N GLU A 148 2.62 -18.41 -15.11
CA GLU A 148 2.46 -18.65 -13.67
C GLU A 148 2.11 -17.34 -12.92
N VAL A 149 2.84 -16.25 -13.21
CA VAL A 149 2.57 -14.92 -12.63
C VAL A 149 1.15 -14.45 -12.97
N THR A 150 0.75 -14.60 -14.25
CA THR A 150 -0.59 -14.22 -14.70
C THR A 150 -1.68 -15.02 -13.99
N ASN A 151 -1.50 -16.33 -13.86
CA ASN A 151 -2.49 -17.19 -13.22
C ASN A 151 -2.63 -16.90 -11.73
N GLU A 152 -1.52 -16.62 -11.03
CA GLU A 152 -1.59 -16.26 -9.61
C GLU A 152 -2.23 -14.88 -9.42
N TYR A 153 -1.93 -13.90 -10.28
CA TYR A 153 -2.62 -12.61 -10.29
C TYR A 153 -4.14 -12.76 -10.44
N ILE A 154 -4.58 -13.57 -11.41
CA ILE A 154 -6.01 -13.82 -11.64
C ILE A 154 -6.66 -14.47 -10.41
N LYS A 155 -6.00 -15.43 -9.79
CA LYS A 155 -6.47 -16.08 -8.56
C LYS A 155 -6.64 -15.07 -7.42
N TYR A 156 -5.69 -14.14 -7.25
CA TYR A 156 -5.82 -13.06 -6.26
C TYR A 156 -6.97 -12.11 -6.61
N ALA A 157 -7.13 -11.78 -7.87
CA ALA A 157 -8.21 -10.92 -8.35
C ALA A 157 -9.60 -11.57 -8.16
N ASP A 158 -9.74 -12.86 -8.40
CA ASP A 158 -11.00 -13.59 -8.14
C ASP A 158 -11.30 -13.63 -6.63
N HIS A 159 -10.29 -13.84 -5.77
CA HIS A 159 -10.47 -13.74 -4.32
C HIS A 159 -10.83 -12.31 -3.88
N LEU A 160 -10.23 -11.30 -4.51
CA LEU A 160 -10.56 -9.90 -4.22
C LEU A 160 -12.02 -9.58 -4.51
N LEU A 161 -12.62 -10.15 -5.55
CA LEU A 161 -14.05 -9.99 -5.85
C LEU A 161 -14.94 -10.47 -4.68
N GLU A 162 -14.57 -11.58 -4.04
CA GLU A 162 -15.28 -12.08 -2.84
C GLU A 162 -15.12 -11.14 -1.64
N LEU A 163 -13.93 -10.51 -1.51
CA LEU A 163 -13.64 -9.59 -0.42
C LEU A 163 -14.31 -8.22 -0.61
N ILE A 164 -14.52 -7.78 -1.85
CA ILE A 164 -15.29 -6.57 -2.17
C ILE A 164 -16.73 -6.73 -1.67
N GLU A 165 -17.34 -7.90 -1.85
CA GLU A 165 -18.68 -8.18 -1.31
C GLU A 165 -18.73 -8.16 0.23
N LYS A 166 -17.59 -8.36 0.90
CA LYS A 166 -17.45 -8.29 2.35
C LYS A 166 -17.11 -6.89 2.89
N GLY A 167 -16.86 -5.91 2.02
CA GLY A 167 -16.72 -4.53 2.40
C GLY A 167 -15.42 -3.81 2.03
N PHE A 168 -14.54 -4.39 1.22
CA PHE A 168 -13.42 -3.60 0.67
C PHE A 168 -13.91 -2.52 -0.29
N SER A 169 -13.42 -1.31 -0.09
CA SER A 169 -13.71 -0.13 -0.90
C SER A 169 -12.67 0.14 -1.98
N ALA A 170 -11.44 -0.33 -1.79
CA ALA A 170 -10.34 -0.21 -2.74
C ALA A 170 -9.28 -1.27 -2.49
N ALA A 171 -8.46 -1.54 -3.50
CA ALA A 171 -7.28 -2.40 -3.38
C ALA A 171 -6.16 -1.92 -4.31
N VAL A 172 -4.91 -2.04 -3.86
CA VAL A 172 -3.72 -1.65 -4.63
C VAL A 172 -2.78 -2.85 -4.74
N TYR A 173 -2.53 -3.27 -5.97
CA TYR A 173 -1.58 -4.35 -6.23
C TYR A 173 -0.14 -3.84 -6.13
N THR A 174 0.69 -4.55 -5.39
CA THR A 174 2.12 -4.31 -5.27
C THR A 174 2.90 -5.34 -6.08
N GLN A 175 3.53 -4.93 -7.24
CA GLN A 175 3.58 -3.54 -7.70
C GLN A 175 3.59 -3.46 -9.23
N ILE A 176 3.64 -2.26 -9.80
CA ILE A 176 3.62 -2.08 -11.28
C ILE A 176 4.97 -2.44 -11.89
N THR A 177 6.08 -1.94 -11.33
CA THR A 177 7.44 -2.22 -11.82
C THR A 177 8.29 -2.83 -10.74
N ASP A 178 9.24 -3.69 -11.11
CA ASP A 178 10.30 -4.09 -10.18
C ASP A 178 11.04 -2.85 -9.64
N VAL A 179 11.44 -2.89 -8.39
CA VAL A 179 12.18 -1.82 -7.72
C VAL A 179 13.40 -2.42 -7.02
N GLU A 180 14.60 -2.04 -7.51
CA GLU A 180 15.85 -2.55 -6.98
C GLU A 180 15.88 -4.10 -6.93
N GLU A 181 15.98 -4.68 -5.75
CA GLU A 181 16.04 -6.14 -5.54
C GLU A 181 14.67 -6.81 -5.53
N GLU A 182 13.59 -6.04 -5.43
CA GLU A 182 12.22 -6.51 -5.37
C GLU A 182 11.68 -6.77 -6.77
N VAL A 183 11.45 -8.07 -7.09
CA VAL A 183 11.10 -8.53 -8.44
C VAL A 183 9.64 -8.95 -8.58
N ASN A 184 8.74 -8.28 -7.91
CA ASN A 184 7.30 -8.54 -7.90
C ASN A 184 6.47 -7.53 -8.74
N GLY A 185 7.13 -6.73 -9.55
CA GLY A 185 6.48 -5.87 -10.52
C GLY A 185 5.81 -6.67 -11.64
N LEU A 186 4.77 -6.11 -12.25
CA LEU A 186 4.19 -6.62 -13.51
C LEU A 186 5.09 -6.32 -14.72
N VAL A 187 6.03 -5.39 -14.54
CA VAL A 187 6.99 -4.94 -15.55
C VAL A 187 8.39 -4.94 -14.92
N THR A 188 9.41 -5.24 -15.69
CA THR A 188 10.80 -5.20 -15.22
C THR A 188 11.25 -3.78 -14.82
N TYR A 189 12.28 -3.66 -13.95
CA TYR A 189 12.74 -2.36 -13.43
C TYR A 189 13.14 -1.37 -14.54
N ASP A 190 13.68 -1.88 -15.65
CA ASP A 190 14.09 -1.10 -16.84
C ASP A 190 12.91 -0.81 -17.79
N ARG A 191 11.70 -1.25 -17.44
CA ARG A 191 10.43 -1.10 -18.17
C ARG A 191 10.44 -1.68 -19.60
N LYS A 192 11.33 -2.61 -19.88
CA LYS A 192 11.47 -3.21 -21.23
C LYS A 192 10.61 -4.44 -21.44
N VAL A 193 10.27 -5.16 -20.36
CA VAL A 193 9.54 -6.42 -20.47
C VAL A 193 8.34 -6.41 -19.54
N ILE A 194 7.17 -6.69 -20.10
CA ILE A 194 5.94 -6.97 -19.37
C ILE A 194 5.95 -8.45 -18.99
N LYS A 195 5.79 -8.74 -17.71
CA LYS A 195 5.93 -10.08 -17.14
C LYS A 195 4.62 -10.87 -17.05
N VAL A 196 3.56 -10.37 -17.67
CA VAL A 196 2.21 -10.94 -17.60
C VAL A 196 1.51 -10.92 -18.96
N ASP A 197 0.43 -11.69 -19.09
CA ASP A 197 -0.52 -11.62 -20.21
C ASP A 197 -1.43 -10.40 -20.03
N GLU A 198 -1.08 -9.28 -20.66
CA GLU A 198 -1.82 -8.01 -20.53
C GLU A 198 -3.31 -8.13 -20.83
N PRO A 199 -3.75 -8.80 -21.92
CA PRO A 199 -5.19 -8.99 -22.19
C PRO A 199 -5.94 -9.66 -21.03
N LYS A 200 -5.36 -10.70 -20.43
CA LYS A 200 -5.96 -11.40 -19.30
C LYS A 200 -6.02 -10.52 -18.03
N ILE A 201 -4.93 -9.80 -17.73
CA ILE A 201 -4.90 -8.87 -16.59
C ILE A 201 -5.93 -7.74 -16.78
N LYS A 202 -6.00 -7.16 -17.98
CA LYS A 202 -6.99 -6.14 -18.30
C LYS A 202 -8.43 -6.66 -18.13
N ALA A 203 -8.71 -7.86 -18.59
CA ALA A 203 -10.05 -8.46 -18.50
C ALA A 203 -10.47 -8.67 -17.03
N ILE A 204 -9.59 -9.23 -16.19
CA ILE A 204 -9.93 -9.46 -14.79
C ILE A 204 -10.05 -8.15 -14.00
N ASN A 205 -9.19 -7.16 -14.25
CA ASN A 205 -9.29 -5.86 -13.61
C ASN A 205 -10.58 -5.13 -14.00
N GLN A 206 -11.02 -5.25 -15.25
CA GLN A 206 -12.29 -4.70 -15.70
C GLN A 206 -13.49 -5.36 -15.01
N LYS A 207 -13.40 -6.68 -14.76
CA LYS A 207 -14.40 -7.42 -13.97
C LYS A 207 -14.47 -6.87 -12.53
N ILE A 208 -13.32 -6.59 -11.90
CA ILE A 208 -13.25 -5.98 -10.56
C ILE A 208 -13.88 -4.59 -10.57
N CYS A 209 -13.47 -3.70 -11.49
CA CYS A 209 -14.02 -2.34 -11.58
C CYS A 209 -15.54 -2.31 -11.80
N ASN A 210 -16.10 -3.32 -12.47
CA ASN A 210 -17.51 -3.41 -12.75
C ASN A 210 -18.31 -4.22 -11.71
N SER A 211 -17.67 -4.78 -10.70
CA SER A 211 -18.30 -5.71 -9.75
C SER A 211 -19.44 -5.07 -8.94
N LEU A 212 -19.39 -3.77 -8.70
CA LEU A 212 -20.42 -3.02 -7.96
C LEU A 212 -21.45 -2.32 -8.87
N ASN A 213 -21.27 -2.37 -10.19
CA ASN A 213 -22.21 -1.82 -11.16
C ASN A 213 -23.33 -2.85 -11.42
N LYS A 214 -24.24 -3.00 -10.47
CA LYS A 214 -25.44 -3.84 -10.58
C LYS A 214 -26.68 -2.99 -10.87
#